data_72a99e6adab8eb09806679a90ad1a10d
#
_entry.id   72a99e6adab8eb09806679a90ad1a10d
#
_cell.length_a   1.000
_cell.length_b   1.000
_cell.length_c   1.000
_cell.angle_alpha   90.00
_cell.angle_beta   90.00
_cell.angle_gamma   90.00
#
_symmetry.space_group_name_H-M   'P 1'
#
loop_
_entity.id
_entity.type
_entity.pdbx_description
1 polymer ?
#
loop_
_entity_poly.entity_id
_entity_poly.type
_entity_poly.pdbx_seq_one_letter_code
_entity_poly.pdbx_strand_id
1 'polypeptide(L)'
;MSQYALMHKNDVCGSLIIDDETGTLKIYKDNGSGLSPFLGNADTRRMKQWWEGRAVPASRKMMQEVLKQAGCTNTKMYLAKNLALSMTDSYWIRPLDMDVKYEDVKLSSMNPFSDNKVPYHNATSYDSNAALGGQMEKYWDIETQFPTLVKESYKYFGQQAINEAFATYLHDLQETTIPYVPYLAGHTEDNGLYCRCDAFTNDSVELVSAYEVIEGSKLQNDKSLYDNYIRICAKLGIEAQEISDFMDYQTLTDFIISNTDEHLGNFGILRDSNTMQYLGPAPIYDSGNSMFFKESSTVHTRLSLLQQPITSFYDSEEKMVKNIKNRQLVNIDLLPTVEETIALYTSYGFPEERAITIANNYALKVDMAYEFENGATISMYHERQKESENIPETNNLEDNTDDFDVGEDL
;
A
#
# COMPACT_ATOMS: atom_id res chain seq x y z
N MET A 1 -24.70 -7.05 23.75
CA MET A 1 -23.28 -6.69 23.92
C MET A 1 -22.54 -7.90 24.41
N SER A 2 -21.64 -8.43 23.61
CA SER A 2 -20.86 -9.62 23.93
C SER A 2 -19.45 -9.27 24.37
N GLN A 3 -18.89 -10.12 25.23
CA GLN A 3 -17.54 -9.96 25.76
C GLN A 3 -16.58 -10.95 25.09
N TYR A 4 -15.39 -10.45 24.77
CA TYR A 4 -14.34 -11.23 24.11
C TYR A 4 -13.01 -10.98 24.81
N ALA A 5 -12.10 -11.95 24.73
CA ALA A 5 -10.69 -11.73 24.94
C ALA A 5 -10.04 -11.30 23.62
N LEU A 6 -9.20 -10.27 23.63
CA LEU A 6 -8.23 -10.06 22.56
C LEU A 6 -7.10 -11.04 22.77
N MET A 7 -6.78 -11.79 21.75
CA MET A 7 -5.75 -12.83 21.78
C MET A 7 -4.63 -12.47 20.81
N HIS A 8 -3.40 -12.84 21.16
CA HIS A 8 -2.30 -13.03 20.22
C HIS A 8 -1.89 -14.50 20.34
N LYS A 9 -2.15 -15.26 19.30
CA LYS A 9 -2.13 -16.74 19.39
C LYS A 9 -2.92 -17.22 20.61
N ASN A 10 -2.29 -17.93 21.54
CA ASN A 10 -2.96 -18.43 22.75
C ASN A 10 -2.85 -17.48 23.96
N ASP A 11 -2.15 -16.36 23.82
CA ASP A 11 -1.96 -15.39 24.91
C ASP A 11 -3.07 -14.34 24.92
N VAL A 12 -3.62 -14.09 26.10
CA VAL A 12 -4.63 -13.04 26.30
C VAL A 12 -3.94 -11.68 26.33
N CYS A 13 -4.35 -10.74 25.49
CA CYS A 13 -3.82 -9.38 25.43
C CYS A 13 -4.70 -8.37 26.19
N GLY A 14 -5.99 -8.66 26.31
CA GLY A 14 -6.96 -7.78 26.95
C GLY A 14 -8.38 -8.29 26.79
N SER A 15 -9.36 -7.47 27.16
CA SER A 15 -10.78 -7.76 27.00
C SER A 15 -11.49 -6.71 26.14
N LEU A 16 -12.47 -7.17 25.37
CA LEU A 16 -13.25 -6.37 24.44
C LEU A 16 -14.74 -6.45 24.78
N ILE A 17 -15.46 -5.36 24.57
CA ILE A 17 -16.92 -5.35 24.52
C ILE A 17 -17.33 -4.89 23.13
N ILE A 18 -18.05 -5.75 22.42
CA ILE A 18 -18.58 -5.50 21.08
C ILE A 18 -20.11 -5.46 21.13
N ASP A 19 -20.66 -4.53 20.42
CA ASP A 19 -22.12 -4.39 20.24
C ASP A 19 -22.60 -5.44 19.25
N ASP A 20 -23.50 -6.32 19.66
CA ASP A 20 -23.95 -7.45 18.85
C ASP A 20 -24.78 -7.02 17.62
N GLU A 21 -25.46 -5.87 17.69
CA GLU A 21 -26.29 -5.39 16.59
C GLU A 21 -25.48 -4.66 15.51
N THR A 22 -24.42 -3.97 15.91
CA THR A 22 -23.64 -3.13 15.01
C THR A 22 -22.22 -3.65 14.74
N GLY A 23 -21.76 -4.65 15.48
CA GLY A 23 -20.36 -5.12 15.42
C GLY A 23 -19.35 -4.08 15.89
N THR A 24 -19.78 -2.98 16.51
CA THR A 24 -18.89 -1.87 16.90
C THR A 24 -18.19 -2.21 18.21
N LEU A 25 -16.88 -2.06 18.24
CA LEU A 25 -16.09 -2.16 19.47
C LEU A 25 -16.39 -0.94 20.37
N LYS A 26 -16.91 -1.20 21.55
CA LYS A 26 -17.29 -0.15 22.53
C LYS A 26 -16.17 0.14 23.52
N ILE A 27 -15.58 -0.91 24.10
CA ILE A 27 -14.59 -0.81 25.16
C ILE A 27 -13.46 -1.82 24.88
N TYR A 28 -12.24 -1.40 25.13
CA TYR A 28 -11.07 -2.25 25.27
C TYR A 28 -10.44 -2.01 26.63
N LYS A 29 -10.01 -3.07 27.28
CA LYS A 29 -9.27 -3.03 28.54
C LYS A 29 -8.02 -3.90 28.40
N ASP A 30 -6.87 -3.25 28.40
CA ASP A 30 -5.55 -3.89 28.36
C ASP A 30 -5.31 -4.70 29.63
N ASN A 31 -4.62 -5.84 29.52
CA ASN A 31 -4.27 -6.69 30.66
C ASN A 31 -2.82 -6.51 31.12
N GLY A 32 -2.05 -5.62 30.49
CA GLY A 32 -0.66 -5.37 30.85
C GLY A 32 0.33 -6.41 30.34
N SER A 33 -0.07 -7.29 29.38
CA SER A 33 0.82 -8.31 28.80
C SER A 33 1.94 -7.71 27.93
N GLY A 34 1.78 -6.46 27.47
CA GLY A 34 2.65 -5.84 26.48
C GLY A 34 2.37 -6.31 25.04
N LEU A 35 1.45 -7.25 24.86
CA LEU A 35 1.02 -7.73 23.54
C LEU A 35 -0.14 -6.86 23.03
N SER A 36 0.07 -6.18 21.91
CA SER A 36 -0.99 -5.44 21.23
C SER A 36 -0.70 -5.38 19.73
N PRO A 37 -1.71 -5.12 18.88
CA PRO A 37 -1.48 -4.84 17.47
C PRO A 37 -0.56 -3.63 17.23
N PHE A 38 -0.52 -2.72 18.21
CA PHE A 38 0.34 -1.53 18.20
C PHE A 38 1.62 -1.77 19.00
N LEU A 39 2.59 -0.87 18.84
CA LEU A 39 3.74 -0.82 19.72
C LEU A 39 3.33 -0.24 21.09
N GLY A 40 3.54 -1.01 22.16
CA GLY A 40 3.14 -0.62 23.51
C GLY A 40 1.65 -0.83 23.79
N ASN A 41 1.15 -0.23 24.85
CA ASN A 41 -0.22 -0.46 25.31
C ASN A 41 -1.24 0.23 24.40
N ALA A 42 -2.29 -0.50 24.03
CA ALA A 42 -3.43 0.04 23.31
C ALA A 42 -4.49 0.58 24.29
N ASP A 43 -5.08 1.72 23.96
CA ASP A 43 -6.29 2.23 24.58
C ASP A 43 -7.55 1.90 23.76
N THR A 44 -8.72 2.21 24.30
CA THR A 44 -9.99 1.97 23.59
C THR A 44 -10.07 2.73 22.25
N ARG A 45 -9.46 3.93 22.13
CA ARG A 45 -9.49 4.73 20.91
C ARG A 45 -8.68 4.04 19.79
N ARG A 46 -7.46 3.62 20.08
CA ARG A 46 -6.59 2.89 19.16
C ARG A 46 -7.20 1.56 18.72
N MET A 47 -7.76 0.82 19.69
CA MET A 47 -8.41 -0.45 19.38
C MET A 47 -9.67 -0.30 18.53
N LYS A 48 -10.43 0.80 18.66
CA LYS A 48 -11.53 1.10 17.73
C LYS A 48 -11.03 1.36 16.33
N GLN A 49 -9.94 2.12 16.17
CA GLN A 49 -9.34 2.38 14.86
C GLN A 49 -8.83 1.08 14.21
N TRP A 50 -8.13 0.25 14.98
CA TRP A 50 -7.69 -1.07 14.52
C TRP A 50 -8.87 -1.95 14.08
N TRP A 51 -9.92 -2.01 14.88
CA TRP A 51 -11.13 -2.77 14.57
C TRP A 51 -11.82 -2.30 13.29
N GLU A 52 -11.92 -1.00 13.10
CA GLU A 52 -12.54 -0.41 11.91
C GLU A 52 -11.69 -0.59 10.65
N GLY A 53 -10.38 -0.42 10.76
CA GLY A 53 -9.45 -0.62 9.64
C GLY A 53 -9.27 -2.10 9.25
N ARG A 54 -9.53 -3.03 10.19
CA ARG A 54 -9.42 -4.47 9.96
C ARG A 54 -10.60 -5.04 9.17
N ALA A 55 -11.80 -4.47 9.31
CA ALA A 55 -12.98 -4.98 8.64
C ALA A 55 -12.90 -4.78 7.12
N VAL A 56 -13.29 -5.81 6.36
CA VAL A 56 -13.41 -5.72 4.90
C VAL A 56 -14.32 -4.55 4.52
N PRO A 57 -13.98 -3.71 3.51
CA PRO A 57 -14.82 -2.59 3.09
C PRO A 57 -16.18 -3.03 2.56
N ALA A 58 -17.23 -2.36 3.01
CA ALA A 58 -18.61 -2.64 2.54
C ALA A 58 -18.85 -2.30 1.05
N SER A 59 -17.93 -1.50 0.45
CA SER A 59 -18.00 -1.07 -0.95
C SER A 59 -17.55 -2.13 -1.95
N ARG A 60 -16.98 -3.25 -1.49
CA ARG A 60 -16.55 -4.34 -2.38
C ARG A 60 -17.73 -5.00 -3.06
N LYS A 61 -17.51 -5.41 -4.31
CA LYS A 61 -18.43 -6.21 -5.10
C LYS A 61 -18.89 -7.43 -4.30
N MET A 62 -20.15 -7.80 -4.41
CA MET A 62 -20.75 -8.96 -3.73
C MET A 62 -20.79 -8.89 -2.20
N MET A 63 -20.25 -7.86 -1.54
CA MET A 63 -20.24 -7.81 -0.07
C MET A 63 -21.63 -7.86 0.55
N GLN A 64 -22.62 -7.26 -0.07
CA GLN A 64 -24.02 -7.35 0.41
C GLN A 64 -24.56 -8.79 0.39
N GLU A 65 -24.21 -9.56 -0.65
CA GLU A 65 -24.59 -10.96 -0.75
C GLU A 65 -23.88 -11.82 0.31
N VAL A 66 -22.55 -11.60 0.48
CA VAL A 66 -21.76 -12.27 1.53
C VAL A 66 -22.33 -11.98 2.92
N LEU A 67 -22.66 -10.73 3.23
CA LEU A 67 -23.23 -10.36 4.53
C LEU A 67 -24.60 -11.01 4.74
N LYS A 68 -25.46 -11.06 3.71
CA LYS A 68 -26.76 -11.70 3.76
C LYS A 68 -26.63 -13.20 4.03
N GLN A 69 -25.75 -13.90 3.32
CA GLN A 69 -25.49 -15.33 3.51
C GLN A 69 -24.92 -15.60 4.91
N ALA A 70 -24.05 -14.73 5.40
CA ALA A 70 -23.49 -14.79 6.74
C ALA A 70 -24.48 -14.43 7.85
N GLY A 71 -25.67 -13.88 7.52
CA GLY A 71 -26.62 -13.36 8.51
C GLY A 71 -26.12 -12.10 9.25
N CYS A 72 -25.27 -11.30 8.59
CA CYS A 72 -24.70 -10.08 9.15
C CYS A 72 -25.30 -8.84 8.46
N THR A 73 -25.47 -7.75 9.22
CA THR A 73 -26.00 -6.48 8.68
C THR A 73 -24.89 -5.55 8.17
N ASN A 74 -23.65 -5.78 8.59
CA ASN A 74 -22.49 -4.98 8.20
C ASN A 74 -21.18 -5.76 8.35
N THR A 75 -20.09 -5.20 7.83
CA THR A 75 -18.78 -5.85 7.79
C THR A 75 -18.11 -5.98 9.15
N LYS A 76 -18.42 -5.14 10.14
CA LYS A 76 -17.91 -5.28 11.52
C LYS A 76 -18.51 -6.48 12.24
N MET A 77 -19.82 -6.75 12.04
CA MET A 77 -20.44 -7.99 12.52
C MET A 77 -19.83 -9.22 11.83
N TYR A 78 -19.58 -9.12 10.53
CA TYR A 78 -18.93 -10.18 9.78
C TYR A 78 -17.51 -10.46 10.27
N LEU A 79 -16.72 -9.39 10.57
CA LEU A 79 -15.42 -9.50 11.19
C LEU A 79 -15.50 -10.23 12.55
N ALA A 80 -16.43 -9.82 13.43
CA ALA A 80 -16.63 -10.46 14.74
C ALA A 80 -17.02 -11.93 14.62
N LYS A 81 -17.90 -12.27 13.66
CA LYS A 81 -18.31 -13.66 13.37
C LYS A 81 -17.13 -14.54 12.94
N ASN A 82 -16.17 -13.95 12.24
CA ASN A 82 -14.93 -14.59 11.80
C ASN A 82 -13.77 -14.41 12.80
N LEU A 83 -14.08 -14.15 14.06
CA LEU A 83 -13.13 -13.99 15.17
C LEU A 83 -12.04 -12.95 14.93
N ALA A 84 -12.24 -12.05 13.98
CA ALA A 84 -11.27 -11.07 13.51
C ALA A 84 -9.93 -11.71 13.06
N LEU A 85 -9.92 -12.97 12.66
CA LEU A 85 -8.74 -13.65 12.12
C LEU A 85 -8.25 -12.96 10.86
N SER A 86 -6.93 -12.90 10.69
CA SER A 86 -6.26 -12.30 9.53
C SER A 86 -5.14 -13.20 9.02
N MET A 87 -4.82 -13.03 7.74
CA MET A 87 -3.65 -13.66 7.11
C MET A 87 -2.36 -12.87 7.39
N THR A 88 -2.46 -11.64 7.90
CA THR A 88 -1.30 -10.74 8.06
C THR A 88 -0.73 -10.68 9.47
N ASP A 89 -1.46 -11.18 10.46
CA ASP A 89 -1.02 -11.21 11.86
C ASP A 89 -1.73 -12.31 12.67
N SER A 90 -1.31 -12.52 13.91
CA SER A 90 -1.82 -13.56 14.82
C SER A 90 -2.83 -13.03 15.86
N TYR A 91 -3.35 -11.80 15.67
CA TYR A 91 -4.37 -11.24 16.56
C TYR A 91 -5.76 -11.69 16.17
N TRP A 92 -6.56 -12.09 17.19
CA TRP A 92 -7.94 -12.52 17.01
C TRP A 92 -8.76 -12.28 18.27
N ILE A 93 -10.07 -12.44 18.20
CA ILE A 93 -10.95 -12.32 19.34
C ILE A 93 -11.56 -13.68 19.70
N ARG A 94 -11.51 -14.02 20.98
CA ARG A 94 -12.11 -15.24 21.52
C ARG A 94 -13.32 -14.89 22.37
N PRO A 95 -14.54 -15.41 22.08
CA PRO A 95 -15.67 -15.34 22.99
C PRO A 95 -15.30 -15.91 24.38
N LEU A 96 -15.74 -15.25 25.47
CA LEU A 96 -15.32 -15.66 26.82
C LEU A 96 -15.91 -17.01 27.27
N ASP A 97 -17.01 -17.41 26.66
CA ASP A 97 -17.72 -18.69 26.92
C ASP A 97 -17.12 -19.88 26.14
N MET A 98 -16.01 -19.63 25.41
CA MET A 98 -15.41 -20.63 24.54
C MET A 98 -13.99 -20.95 24.92
N ASP A 99 -13.71 -22.25 25.03
CA ASP A 99 -12.38 -22.81 25.23
C ASP A 99 -11.82 -23.33 23.90
N VAL A 100 -11.29 -22.39 23.09
CA VAL A 100 -10.71 -22.68 21.77
C VAL A 100 -9.28 -22.15 21.74
N LYS A 101 -8.38 -22.91 21.15
CA LYS A 101 -6.98 -22.55 20.91
C LYS A 101 -6.79 -21.91 19.53
N TYR A 102 -5.73 -21.13 19.37
CA TYR A 102 -5.38 -20.52 18.09
C TYR A 102 -5.20 -21.56 16.97
N GLU A 103 -4.58 -22.70 17.28
CA GLU A 103 -4.35 -23.80 16.33
C GLU A 103 -5.65 -24.38 15.75
N ASP A 104 -6.76 -24.27 16.50
CA ASP A 104 -8.05 -24.79 16.07
C ASP A 104 -8.78 -23.84 15.11
N VAL A 105 -8.39 -22.55 15.09
CA VAL A 105 -9.10 -21.48 14.36
C VAL A 105 -8.25 -20.74 13.32
N LYS A 106 -6.91 -20.83 13.39
CA LYS A 106 -6.01 -20.10 12.50
C LYS A 106 -6.25 -20.43 11.02
N LEU A 107 -6.19 -19.41 10.17
CA LEU A 107 -6.54 -19.53 8.76
C LEU A 107 -5.60 -20.44 7.97
N SER A 108 -4.32 -20.45 8.30
CA SER A 108 -3.31 -21.30 7.65
C SER A 108 -3.51 -22.80 7.87
N SER A 109 -4.28 -23.21 8.90
CA SER A 109 -4.63 -24.62 9.14
C SER A 109 -5.85 -25.08 8.34
N MET A 110 -6.52 -24.18 7.64
CA MET A 110 -7.71 -24.49 6.84
C MET A 110 -7.39 -24.96 5.43
N ASN A 111 -6.18 -25.51 5.22
CA ASN A 111 -5.83 -26.16 3.97
C ASN A 111 -6.91 -27.20 3.63
N PRO A 112 -7.62 -27.11 2.49
CA PRO A 112 -8.65 -28.05 2.08
C PRO A 112 -8.14 -29.51 1.95
N PHE A 113 -6.84 -29.69 1.85
CA PHE A 113 -6.18 -30.99 1.85
C PHE A 113 -5.83 -31.55 3.24
N SER A 114 -6.09 -30.79 4.33
CA SER A 114 -5.95 -31.31 5.68
C SER A 114 -7.26 -31.90 6.17
N ASP A 115 -7.24 -33.13 6.64
CA ASP A 115 -8.41 -33.82 7.25
C ASP A 115 -8.83 -33.17 8.59
N ASN A 116 -8.10 -32.20 9.08
CA ASN A 116 -8.31 -31.51 10.36
C ASN A 116 -9.12 -30.21 10.23
N LYS A 117 -10.26 -30.27 9.54
CA LYS A 117 -11.26 -29.18 9.61
C LYS A 117 -11.97 -29.29 10.96
N VAL A 118 -11.59 -28.46 11.91
CA VAL A 118 -12.35 -28.34 13.17
C VAL A 118 -13.45 -27.30 12.94
N PRO A 119 -14.72 -27.73 12.86
CA PRO A 119 -15.82 -26.80 12.72
C PRO A 119 -16.02 -26.04 14.03
N TYR A 120 -16.04 -24.72 13.94
CA TYR A 120 -16.38 -23.84 15.02
C TYR A 120 -17.89 -23.55 15.02
N HIS A 121 -18.59 -23.77 16.12
CA HIS A 121 -20.06 -23.58 16.25
C HIS A 121 -20.88 -24.10 15.05
N ASN A 122 -20.57 -25.27 14.56
CA ASN A 122 -21.19 -25.82 13.36
C ASN A 122 -20.92 -25.00 12.08
N ALA A 123 -20.02 -24.01 12.11
CA ALA A 123 -19.53 -23.36 10.90
C ALA A 123 -18.44 -24.24 10.27
N THR A 124 -18.45 -24.36 8.97
CA THR A 124 -17.50 -25.22 8.24
C THR A 124 -16.10 -24.64 8.12
N SER A 125 -15.95 -23.32 8.23
CA SER A 125 -14.67 -22.59 8.21
C SER A 125 -14.86 -21.11 8.52
N TYR A 126 -13.76 -20.42 8.93
CA TYR A 126 -13.72 -18.96 8.99
C TYR A 126 -13.29 -18.39 7.65
N ASP A 127 -13.84 -17.22 7.28
CA ASP A 127 -13.49 -16.57 6.02
C ASP A 127 -12.20 -15.73 6.19
N SER A 128 -11.16 -16.10 5.43
CA SER A 128 -9.89 -15.36 5.37
C SER A 128 -10.03 -13.92 4.86
N ASN A 129 -11.14 -13.60 4.19
CA ASN A 129 -11.40 -12.30 3.60
C ASN A 129 -12.11 -11.33 4.56
N ALA A 130 -12.62 -11.79 5.69
CA ALA A 130 -13.34 -10.93 6.65
C ALA A 130 -12.47 -9.81 7.23
N ALA A 131 -11.15 -10.03 7.35
CA ALA A 131 -10.15 -9.08 7.82
C ALA A 131 -9.22 -8.59 6.71
N LEU A 132 -9.68 -8.55 5.46
CA LEU A 132 -8.89 -8.12 4.32
C LEU A 132 -9.23 -6.68 3.92
N GLY A 133 -8.50 -5.71 4.45
CA GLY A 133 -8.67 -4.27 4.23
C GLY A 133 -8.41 -3.83 2.77
N GLY A 134 -8.53 -2.52 2.50
CA GLY A 134 -8.30 -1.89 1.20
C GLY A 134 -9.50 -1.92 0.24
N GLN A 135 -9.55 -0.95 -0.69
CA GLN A 135 -10.71 -0.70 -1.55
C GLN A 135 -10.79 -1.59 -2.80
N MET A 136 -9.66 -2.11 -3.26
CA MET A 136 -9.58 -2.97 -4.44
C MET A 136 -10.27 -4.31 -4.18
N GLU A 137 -10.96 -4.86 -5.18
CA GLU A 137 -11.49 -6.22 -5.12
C GLU A 137 -10.34 -7.21 -4.96
N LYS A 138 -10.32 -7.95 -3.87
CA LYS A 138 -9.27 -8.91 -3.59
C LYS A 138 -9.75 -9.99 -2.63
N TYR A 139 -9.09 -11.14 -2.71
CA TYR A 139 -9.35 -12.27 -1.84
C TYR A 139 -8.09 -13.11 -1.63
N TRP A 140 -8.10 -13.87 -0.53
CA TRP A 140 -7.09 -14.89 -0.30
C TRP A 140 -7.52 -16.22 -0.92
N ASP A 141 -6.72 -16.72 -1.84
CA ASP A 141 -6.78 -18.09 -2.28
C ASP A 141 -5.93 -18.95 -1.34
N ILE A 142 -6.60 -19.71 -0.48
CA ILE A 142 -5.97 -20.60 0.51
C ILE A 142 -6.08 -22.09 0.12
N GLU A 143 -6.60 -22.37 -1.07
CA GLU A 143 -6.71 -23.74 -1.59
C GLU A 143 -5.39 -24.27 -2.14
N THR A 144 -4.43 -23.39 -2.37
CA THR A 144 -3.09 -23.70 -2.84
C THR A 144 -2.14 -24.04 -1.68
N GLN A 145 -0.98 -24.62 -1.99
CA GLN A 145 0.04 -24.97 -1.00
C GLN A 145 0.53 -23.74 -0.21
N PHE A 146 0.58 -22.60 -0.86
CA PHE A 146 0.92 -21.31 -0.26
C PHE A 146 -0.26 -20.36 -0.45
N PRO A 147 -0.75 -19.70 0.63
CA PRO A 147 -1.80 -18.71 0.49
C PRO A 147 -1.39 -17.62 -0.50
N THR A 148 -2.28 -17.33 -1.44
CA THR A 148 -2.03 -16.37 -2.51
C THR A 148 -3.06 -15.24 -2.43
N LEU A 149 -2.62 -13.99 -2.42
CA LEU A 149 -3.51 -12.83 -2.54
C LEU A 149 -3.80 -12.57 -4.01
N VAL A 150 -5.07 -12.60 -4.38
CA VAL A 150 -5.55 -12.26 -5.72
C VAL A 150 -6.23 -10.89 -5.66
N LYS A 151 -5.82 -9.96 -6.52
CA LYS A 151 -6.41 -8.62 -6.68
C LYS A 151 -7.03 -8.53 -8.07
N GLU A 152 -8.34 -8.29 -8.16
CA GLU A 152 -9.05 -8.17 -9.43
C GLU A 152 -9.13 -6.70 -9.87
N SER A 153 -8.85 -6.43 -11.14
CA SER A 153 -8.79 -5.09 -11.71
C SER A 153 -9.71 -4.96 -12.92
N TYR A 154 -10.93 -4.49 -12.68
CA TYR A 154 -11.94 -4.32 -13.74
C TYR A 154 -12.03 -2.90 -14.29
N LYS A 155 -11.46 -1.91 -13.59
CA LYS A 155 -11.54 -0.51 -13.98
C LYS A 155 -10.29 -0.09 -14.75
N TYR A 156 -10.41 0.94 -15.57
CA TYR A 156 -9.29 1.54 -16.28
C TYR A 156 -8.45 0.51 -17.07
N PHE A 157 -9.13 -0.39 -17.78
CA PHE A 157 -8.50 -1.46 -18.58
C PHE A 157 -7.63 -2.42 -17.74
N GLY A 158 -7.92 -2.58 -16.46
CA GLY A 158 -7.14 -3.43 -15.57
C GLY A 158 -5.78 -2.86 -15.18
N GLN A 159 -5.57 -1.56 -15.34
CA GLN A 159 -4.27 -0.91 -15.18
C GLN A 159 -3.59 -1.21 -13.84
N GLN A 160 -4.35 -1.30 -12.73
CA GLN A 160 -3.74 -1.61 -11.42
C GLN A 160 -3.01 -2.96 -11.41
N ALA A 161 -3.57 -3.99 -12.04
CA ALA A 161 -2.90 -5.30 -12.12
C ALA A 161 -1.63 -5.23 -12.98
N ILE A 162 -1.65 -4.45 -14.07
CA ILE A 162 -0.47 -4.24 -14.91
C ILE A 162 0.59 -3.44 -14.17
N ASN A 163 0.20 -2.44 -13.39
CA ASN A 163 1.13 -1.62 -12.60
C ASN A 163 1.87 -2.46 -11.55
N GLU A 164 1.19 -3.42 -10.89
CA GLU A 164 1.85 -4.38 -9.98
C GLU A 164 2.89 -5.24 -10.71
N ALA A 165 2.54 -5.73 -11.91
CA ALA A 165 3.49 -6.49 -12.72
C ALA A 165 4.65 -5.62 -13.23
N PHE A 166 4.40 -4.34 -13.56
CA PHE A 166 5.44 -3.39 -13.95
C PHE A 166 6.39 -3.09 -12.80
N ALA A 167 5.87 -2.84 -11.59
CA ALA A 167 6.70 -2.63 -10.41
C ALA A 167 7.57 -3.86 -10.11
N THR A 168 7.01 -5.07 -10.23
CA THR A 168 7.78 -6.33 -10.13
C THR A 168 8.91 -6.37 -11.15
N TYR A 169 8.63 -6.10 -12.42
CA TYR A 169 9.63 -6.10 -13.49
C TYR A 169 10.74 -5.06 -13.23
N LEU A 170 10.38 -3.86 -12.76
CA LEU A 170 11.36 -2.86 -12.35
C LEU A 170 12.29 -3.39 -11.24
N HIS A 171 11.74 -3.96 -10.19
CA HIS A 171 12.53 -4.48 -9.07
C HIS A 171 13.41 -5.67 -9.47
N ASP A 172 12.91 -6.57 -10.35
CA ASP A 172 13.69 -7.70 -10.89
C ASP A 172 14.96 -7.22 -11.63
N LEU A 173 14.85 -6.11 -12.39
CA LEU A 173 15.98 -5.54 -13.12
C LEU A 173 17.02 -4.89 -12.20
N GLN A 174 16.64 -4.45 -10.99
CA GLN A 174 17.56 -3.75 -10.08
C GLN A 174 18.59 -4.66 -9.41
N GLU A 175 18.45 -5.98 -9.48
CA GLU A 175 19.36 -6.95 -8.79
C GLU A 175 19.57 -6.56 -7.31
N THR A 176 18.54 -5.98 -6.68
CA THR A 176 18.60 -5.43 -5.33
C THR A 176 18.47 -6.51 -4.26
N THR A 177 19.02 -6.26 -3.07
CA THR A 177 18.75 -7.05 -1.85
C THR A 177 17.54 -6.53 -1.07
N ILE A 178 16.96 -5.41 -1.46
CA ILE A 178 15.73 -4.86 -0.86
C ILE A 178 14.57 -5.79 -1.18
N PRO A 179 13.85 -6.28 -0.16
CA PRO A 179 12.77 -7.22 -0.40
C PRO A 179 11.55 -6.55 -1.05
N TYR A 180 10.95 -7.20 -2.02
CA TYR A 180 9.69 -6.81 -2.67
C TYR A 180 8.82 -8.04 -2.91
N VAL A 181 7.51 -7.83 -3.10
CA VAL A 181 6.55 -8.89 -3.40
C VAL A 181 6.42 -9.00 -4.93
N PRO A 182 6.79 -10.15 -5.52
CA PRO A 182 6.60 -10.37 -6.95
C PRO A 182 5.11 -10.62 -7.26
N TYR A 183 4.53 -9.79 -8.11
CA TYR A 183 3.16 -9.94 -8.60
C TYR A 183 3.14 -10.50 -10.02
N LEU A 184 2.26 -11.46 -10.24
CA LEU A 184 1.97 -12.03 -11.55
C LEU A 184 0.60 -11.55 -12.00
N ALA A 185 0.54 -10.84 -13.14
CA ALA A 185 -0.72 -10.45 -13.74
C ALA A 185 -1.23 -11.52 -14.72
N GLY A 186 -2.56 -11.56 -14.91
CA GLY A 186 -3.21 -12.51 -15.80
C GLY A 186 -4.65 -12.08 -16.13
N HIS A 187 -5.29 -12.83 -17.03
CA HIS A 187 -6.67 -12.62 -17.43
C HIS A 187 -7.62 -13.53 -16.67
N THR A 188 -8.77 -13.02 -16.28
CA THR A 188 -9.91 -13.79 -15.79
C THR A 188 -10.66 -14.44 -16.96
N GLU A 189 -11.55 -15.39 -16.67
CA GLU A 189 -12.36 -16.07 -17.71
C GLU A 189 -13.24 -15.11 -18.52
N ASP A 190 -13.65 -14.00 -17.94
CA ASP A 190 -14.46 -12.93 -18.55
C ASP A 190 -13.63 -11.77 -19.15
N ASN A 191 -12.34 -12.01 -19.39
CA ASN A 191 -11.36 -11.05 -19.93
C ASN A 191 -11.09 -9.82 -19.03
N GLY A 192 -11.42 -9.88 -17.75
CA GLY A 192 -10.89 -8.95 -16.76
C GLY A 192 -9.41 -9.22 -16.50
N LEU A 193 -8.74 -8.29 -15.81
CA LEU A 193 -7.36 -8.50 -15.36
C LEU A 193 -7.33 -8.75 -13.86
N TYR A 194 -6.39 -9.57 -13.43
CA TYR A 194 -6.03 -9.73 -12.03
C TYR A 194 -4.51 -9.71 -11.88
N CYS A 195 -4.04 -9.44 -10.68
CA CYS A 195 -2.69 -9.80 -10.27
C CYS A 195 -2.75 -10.66 -9.01
N ARG A 196 -1.71 -11.47 -8.81
CA ARG A 196 -1.59 -12.33 -7.64
C ARG A 196 -0.17 -12.34 -7.11
N CYS A 197 -0.04 -12.54 -5.81
CA CYS A 197 1.24 -12.72 -5.14
C CYS A 197 1.10 -13.72 -3.99
N ASP A 198 2.19 -14.40 -3.64
CA ASP A 198 2.22 -15.23 -2.46
C ASP A 198 2.22 -14.40 -1.19
N ALA A 199 1.63 -14.93 -0.11
CA ALA A 199 1.69 -14.30 1.19
C ALA A 199 3.13 -14.24 1.71
N PHE A 200 3.58 -13.06 2.11
CA PHE A 200 4.87 -12.89 2.80
C PHE A 200 4.76 -13.02 4.32
N THR A 201 3.55 -13.19 4.82
CA THR A 201 3.22 -13.49 6.23
C THR A 201 2.80 -14.95 6.38
N ASN A 202 2.99 -15.50 7.58
CA ASN A 202 2.63 -16.88 7.91
C ASN A 202 2.47 -17.05 9.43
N ASP A 203 2.33 -18.29 9.92
CA ASP A 203 2.17 -18.59 11.34
C ASP A 203 3.30 -18.08 12.26
N SER A 204 4.48 -17.79 11.69
CA SER A 204 5.65 -17.33 12.44
C SER A 204 6.04 -15.89 12.12
N VAL A 205 5.52 -15.32 11.05
CA VAL A 205 5.87 -13.97 10.58
C VAL A 205 4.61 -13.16 10.37
N GLU A 206 4.52 -12.02 11.03
CA GLU A 206 3.41 -11.08 10.94
C GLU A 206 3.86 -9.68 10.50
N LEU A 207 2.96 -8.95 9.85
CA LEU A 207 3.16 -7.57 9.43
C LEU A 207 2.76 -6.62 10.54
N VAL A 208 3.62 -5.66 10.84
CA VAL A 208 3.31 -4.46 11.63
C VAL A 208 3.43 -3.25 10.71
N SER A 209 2.31 -2.63 10.38
CA SER A 209 2.28 -1.50 9.45
C SER A 209 3.03 -0.28 10.01
N ALA A 210 3.51 0.58 9.12
CA ALA A 210 4.14 1.84 9.53
C ALA A 210 3.19 2.72 10.34
N TYR A 211 1.87 2.64 10.08
CA TYR A 211 0.85 3.29 10.90
C TYR A 211 0.90 2.80 12.36
N GLU A 212 0.92 1.49 12.58
CA GLU A 212 0.99 0.90 13.91
C GLU A 212 2.30 1.24 14.64
N VAL A 213 3.42 1.27 13.90
CA VAL A 213 4.74 1.68 14.41
C VAL A 213 4.71 3.13 14.91
N ILE A 214 4.16 4.04 14.11
CA ILE A 214 4.08 5.47 14.43
C ILE A 214 3.08 5.73 15.58
N GLU A 215 1.87 5.19 15.49
CA GLU A 215 0.82 5.38 16.50
C GLU A 215 1.19 4.78 17.87
N GLY A 216 1.97 3.70 17.88
CA GLY A 216 2.44 3.05 19.09
C GLY A 216 3.60 3.75 19.79
N SER A 217 4.20 4.78 19.19
CA SER A 217 5.49 5.31 19.60
C SER A 217 5.47 6.80 19.95
N LYS A 218 6.39 7.21 20.83
CA LYS A 218 6.62 8.63 21.12
C LYS A 218 7.50 9.24 20.04
N LEU A 219 6.96 10.21 19.31
CA LEU A 219 7.68 10.97 18.30
C LEU A 219 8.59 12.03 18.92
N GLN A 220 9.68 12.34 18.24
CA GLN A 220 10.55 13.49 18.53
C GLN A 220 10.08 14.67 17.68
N ASN A 221 9.77 15.81 18.31
CA ASN A 221 9.17 16.97 17.68
C ASN A 221 10.15 17.73 16.73
N ASP A 222 11.46 17.52 16.93
CA ASP A 222 12.54 18.12 16.14
C ASP A 222 12.92 17.29 14.90
N LYS A 223 12.25 16.15 14.69
CA LYS A 223 12.48 15.26 13.56
C LYS A 223 11.26 15.14 12.66
N SER A 224 11.52 14.92 11.38
CA SER A 224 10.48 14.56 10.42
C SER A 224 9.77 13.25 10.81
N LEU A 225 8.58 13.02 10.29
CA LEU A 225 7.88 11.76 10.50
C LEU A 225 8.64 10.57 9.89
N TYR A 226 9.27 10.80 8.74
CA TYR A 226 10.16 9.86 8.05
C TYR A 226 11.35 9.46 8.94
N ASP A 227 12.10 10.44 9.49
CA ASP A 227 13.22 10.15 10.39
C ASP A 227 12.77 9.53 11.72
N ASN A 228 11.58 9.89 12.20
CA ASN A 228 11.00 9.26 13.38
C ASN A 228 10.70 7.78 13.12
N TYR A 229 10.15 7.42 11.95
CA TYR A 229 9.91 6.03 11.59
C TYR A 229 11.21 5.21 11.61
N ILE A 230 12.25 5.65 10.89
CA ILE A 230 13.57 5.00 10.87
C ILE A 230 14.14 4.85 12.29
N ARG A 231 14.09 5.91 13.09
CA ARG A 231 14.58 5.90 14.47
C ARG A 231 13.81 4.92 15.38
N ILE A 232 12.51 4.80 15.18
CA ILE A 232 11.69 3.87 15.96
C ILE A 232 12.04 2.43 15.57
N CYS A 233 12.11 2.11 14.28
CA CYS A 233 12.50 0.80 13.80
C CYS A 233 13.89 0.39 14.31
N ALA A 234 14.86 1.31 14.31
CA ALA A 234 16.17 1.05 14.89
C ALA A 234 16.13 0.76 16.40
N LYS A 235 15.25 1.43 17.16
CA LYS A 235 15.05 1.14 18.60
C LYS A 235 14.38 -0.21 18.85
N LEU A 236 13.66 -0.74 17.87
CA LEU A 236 13.05 -2.06 17.92
C LEU A 236 14.04 -3.18 17.62
N GLY A 237 15.30 -2.84 17.30
CA GLY A 237 16.38 -3.80 17.03
C GLY A 237 16.65 -4.07 15.57
N ILE A 238 15.96 -3.39 14.64
CA ILE A 238 16.27 -3.44 13.21
C ILE A 238 17.55 -2.62 12.96
N GLU A 239 18.45 -3.10 12.11
CA GLU A 239 19.67 -2.37 11.79
C GLU A 239 19.32 -1.02 11.15
N ALA A 240 19.91 0.08 11.66
CA ALA A 240 19.52 1.44 11.26
C ALA A 240 19.82 1.73 9.78
N GLN A 241 20.91 1.17 9.24
CA GLN A 241 21.24 1.34 7.84
C GLN A 241 20.30 0.55 6.94
N GLU A 242 19.92 -0.67 7.34
CA GLU A 242 18.97 -1.50 6.60
C GLU A 242 17.61 -0.79 6.41
N ILE A 243 17.03 -0.27 7.49
CA ILE A 243 15.75 0.45 7.37
C ILE A 243 15.89 1.79 6.63
N SER A 244 17.05 2.46 6.73
CA SER A 244 17.30 3.69 5.98
C SER A 244 17.42 3.41 4.49
N ASP A 245 18.20 2.40 4.10
CA ASP A 245 18.36 2.01 2.70
C ASP A 245 17.07 1.49 2.09
N PHE A 246 16.29 0.72 2.85
CA PHE A 246 14.95 0.31 2.43
C PHE A 246 14.05 1.51 2.12
N MET A 247 13.98 2.48 3.03
CA MET A 247 13.15 3.67 2.87
C MET A 247 13.61 4.57 1.72
N ASP A 248 14.91 4.72 1.55
CA ASP A 248 15.48 5.51 0.44
C ASP A 248 15.19 4.84 -0.92
N TYR A 249 15.36 3.51 -1.01
CA TYR A 249 15.06 2.74 -2.21
C TYR A 249 13.56 2.80 -2.55
N GLN A 250 12.69 2.49 -1.59
CA GLN A 250 11.24 2.54 -1.77
C GLN A 250 10.77 3.93 -2.20
N THR A 251 11.21 4.99 -1.50
CA THR A 251 10.84 6.37 -1.86
C THR A 251 11.28 6.74 -3.26
N LEU A 252 12.47 6.31 -3.71
CA LEU A 252 12.96 6.61 -5.05
C LEU A 252 12.23 5.81 -6.13
N THR A 253 11.95 4.53 -5.89
CA THR A 253 11.15 3.72 -6.83
C THR A 253 9.71 4.20 -6.92
N ASP A 254 9.06 4.56 -5.80
CA ASP A 254 7.73 5.18 -5.80
C ASP A 254 7.69 6.48 -6.60
N PHE A 255 8.73 7.32 -6.44
CA PHE A 255 8.89 8.52 -7.24
C PHE A 255 8.98 8.19 -8.73
N ILE A 256 9.81 7.22 -9.13
CA ILE A 256 10.04 6.83 -10.53
C ILE A 256 8.75 6.31 -11.18
N ILE A 257 8.02 5.44 -10.50
CA ILE A 257 6.76 4.88 -11.02
C ILE A 257 5.54 5.77 -10.74
N SER A 258 5.73 6.93 -10.11
CA SER A 258 4.65 7.83 -9.68
C SER A 258 3.58 7.10 -8.86
N ASN A 259 4.01 6.36 -7.82
CA ASN A 259 3.09 5.73 -6.87
C ASN A 259 2.47 6.82 -5.98
N THR A 260 1.17 7.01 -6.08
CA THR A 260 0.46 8.09 -5.37
C THR A 260 -0.17 7.65 -4.06
N ASP A 261 -0.10 6.37 -3.70
CA ASP A 261 -0.86 5.78 -2.58
C ASP A 261 0.01 4.99 -1.60
N GLU A 262 1.26 5.41 -1.39
CA GLU A 262 2.17 4.78 -0.43
C GLU A 262 1.89 5.26 1.00
N HIS A 263 0.63 5.08 1.43
CA HIS A 263 0.21 5.46 2.78
C HIS A 263 0.82 4.53 3.85
N LEU A 264 0.82 4.95 5.11
CA LEU A 264 1.44 4.23 6.23
C LEU A 264 0.89 2.81 6.50
N GLY A 265 -0.12 2.38 5.77
CA GLY A 265 -0.66 1.01 5.78
C GLY A 265 -0.07 0.11 4.69
N ASN A 266 0.63 0.70 3.68
CA ASN A 266 1.16 -0.02 2.52
C ASN A 266 2.64 -0.42 2.68
N PHE A 267 3.28 -0.05 3.77
CA PHE A 267 4.61 -0.52 4.14
C PHE A 267 4.71 -0.71 5.65
N GLY A 268 5.77 -1.35 6.13
CA GLY A 268 5.94 -1.64 7.55
C GLY A 268 7.16 -2.49 7.82
N ILE A 269 7.10 -3.21 8.94
CA ILE A 269 8.15 -4.11 9.39
C ILE A 269 7.58 -5.49 9.69
N LEU A 270 8.41 -6.51 9.57
CA LEU A 270 8.07 -7.87 9.94
C LEU A 270 8.40 -8.15 11.41
N ARG A 271 7.59 -8.98 12.06
CA ARG A 271 7.78 -9.43 13.43
C ARG A 271 7.62 -10.95 13.51
N ASP A 272 8.50 -11.61 14.23
CA ASP A 272 8.31 -13.02 14.62
C ASP A 272 7.18 -13.11 15.64
N SER A 273 6.12 -13.80 15.28
CA SER A 273 4.91 -13.91 16.10
C SER A 273 5.07 -14.81 17.34
N ASN A 274 6.17 -15.57 17.45
CA ASN A 274 6.44 -16.42 18.62
C ASN A 274 7.33 -15.73 19.65
N THR A 275 8.31 -14.96 19.17
CA THR A 275 9.30 -14.29 20.01
C THR A 275 9.03 -12.79 20.17
N MET A 276 8.14 -12.22 19.36
CA MET A 276 7.85 -10.78 19.25
C MET A 276 9.07 -9.95 18.82
N GLN A 277 10.14 -10.57 18.29
CA GLN A 277 11.30 -9.88 17.76
C GLN A 277 11.00 -9.32 16.36
N TYR A 278 11.48 -8.13 16.08
CA TYR A 278 11.37 -7.51 14.77
C TYR A 278 12.47 -8.02 13.85
N LEU A 279 12.09 -8.40 12.62
CA LEU A 279 12.95 -9.14 11.70
C LEU A 279 13.60 -8.21 10.65
N GLY A 280 12.97 -7.08 10.32
CA GLY A 280 13.42 -6.17 9.27
C GLY A 280 12.25 -5.46 8.62
N PRO A 281 12.48 -4.68 7.53
CA PRO A 281 11.40 -4.12 6.73
C PRO A 281 10.54 -5.21 6.09
N ALA A 282 9.24 -4.96 5.97
CA ALA A 282 8.36 -5.79 5.15
C ALA A 282 8.74 -5.58 3.67
N PRO A 283 8.57 -6.60 2.80
CA PRO A 283 8.84 -6.40 1.37
C PRO A 283 7.95 -5.30 0.80
N ILE A 284 8.40 -4.57 -0.22
CA ILE A 284 7.59 -3.57 -0.94
C ILE A 284 6.38 -4.27 -1.58
N TYR A 285 5.17 -3.73 -1.41
CA TYR A 285 3.93 -4.28 -1.93
C TYR A 285 2.89 -3.18 -2.23
N ASP A 286 1.85 -3.51 -2.99
CA ASP A 286 0.69 -2.64 -3.28
C ASP A 286 1.02 -1.39 -4.15
N SER A 287 1.84 -1.59 -5.21
CA SER A 287 2.23 -0.54 -6.16
C SER A 287 1.18 -0.29 -7.27
N GLY A 288 -0.01 -0.85 -7.17
CA GLY A 288 -1.04 -0.79 -8.21
C GLY A 288 -1.55 0.63 -8.54
N ASN A 289 -1.47 1.57 -7.60
CA ASN A 289 -1.86 2.97 -7.79
C ASN A 289 -0.73 3.85 -8.36
N SER A 290 0.17 3.26 -9.13
CA SER A 290 1.30 3.90 -9.81
C SER A 290 1.02 4.15 -11.30
N MET A 291 2.05 4.56 -12.04
CA MET A 291 2.05 4.70 -13.50
C MET A 291 0.85 5.50 -14.03
N PHE A 292 0.57 6.64 -13.37
CA PHE A 292 -0.50 7.58 -13.76
C PHE A 292 -1.88 6.92 -13.79
N PHE A 293 -2.16 6.07 -12.81
CA PHE A 293 -3.45 5.38 -12.66
C PHE A 293 -4.60 6.39 -12.68
N LYS A 294 -5.63 6.10 -13.47
CA LYS A 294 -6.77 6.98 -13.83
C LYS A 294 -6.46 8.10 -14.84
N GLU A 295 -5.20 8.42 -15.10
CA GLU A 295 -4.76 9.50 -15.98
C GLU A 295 -3.96 8.98 -17.20
N SER A 296 -4.16 7.73 -17.61
CA SER A 296 -3.40 7.04 -18.66
C SER A 296 -3.46 7.70 -20.07
N SER A 297 -4.33 8.68 -20.28
CA SER A 297 -4.42 9.48 -21.51
C SER A 297 -3.96 10.93 -21.33
N THR A 298 -3.46 11.30 -20.14
CA THR A 298 -3.00 12.65 -19.84
C THR A 298 -1.51 12.77 -20.16
N VAL A 299 -1.17 13.70 -21.02
CA VAL A 299 0.24 14.07 -21.27
C VAL A 299 0.66 15.08 -20.22
N HIS A 300 1.66 14.72 -19.45
CA HIS A 300 2.18 15.55 -18.37
C HIS A 300 3.43 16.32 -18.79
N THR A 301 3.68 17.46 -18.11
CA THR A 301 5.01 18.07 -18.01
C THR A 301 5.68 17.63 -16.71
N ARG A 302 7.00 17.79 -16.59
CA ARG A 302 7.73 17.51 -15.34
C ARG A 302 7.13 18.27 -14.15
N LEU A 303 6.77 19.55 -14.36
CA LEU A 303 6.11 20.36 -13.34
C LEU A 303 4.74 19.79 -12.95
N SER A 304 3.91 19.42 -13.91
CA SER A 304 2.57 18.86 -13.63
C SER A 304 2.65 17.52 -12.90
N LEU A 305 3.68 16.70 -13.16
CA LEU A 305 3.93 15.46 -12.43
C LEU A 305 4.24 15.76 -10.94
N LEU A 306 5.11 16.72 -10.65
CA LEU A 306 5.45 17.10 -9.27
C LEU A 306 4.29 17.77 -8.51
N GLN A 307 3.27 18.27 -9.21
CA GLN A 307 2.06 18.84 -8.62
C GLN A 307 1.02 17.78 -8.22
N GLN A 308 1.17 16.55 -8.66
CA GLN A 308 0.27 15.47 -8.28
C GLN A 308 0.33 15.24 -6.76
N PRO A 309 -0.82 15.23 -6.07
CA PRO A 309 -0.85 14.91 -4.65
C PRO A 309 -0.58 13.42 -4.44
N ILE A 310 0.20 13.11 -3.44
CA ILE A 310 0.47 11.74 -3.01
C ILE A 310 0.01 11.53 -1.56
N THR A 311 -0.19 10.29 -1.18
CA THR A 311 -0.45 9.90 0.22
C THR A 311 0.72 9.06 0.71
N SER A 312 1.53 9.63 1.62
CA SER A 312 2.66 8.96 2.27
C SER A 312 2.98 9.67 3.59
N PHE A 313 4.26 9.76 4.00
CA PHE A 313 4.67 10.65 5.10
C PHE A 313 4.38 12.13 4.80
N TYR A 314 4.37 12.49 3.54
CA TYR A 314 4.05 13.82 3.03
C TYR A 314 3.05 13.71 1.87
N ASP A 315 2.46 14.83 1.53
CA ASP A 315 1.47 15.00 0.47
C ASP A 315 2.07 15.36 -0.90
N SER A 316 3.40 15.32 -1.02
CA SER A 316 4.15 15.79 -2.20
C SER A 316 5.40 14.93 -2.41
N GLU A 317 5.63 14.49 -3.63
CA GLU A 317 6.85 13.76 -4.04
C GLU A 317 8.12 14.57 -3.76
N GLU A 318 8.11 15.89 -4.03
CA GLU A 318 9.23 16.78 -3.74
C GLU A 318 9.65 16.70 -2.26
N LYS A 319 8.67 16.65 -1.34
CA LYS A 319 8.95 16.52 0.09
C LYS A 319 9.46 15.14 0.46
N MET A 320 8.96 14.09 -0.20
CA MET A 320 9.42 12.72 0.03
C MET A 320 10.87 12.53 -0.41
N VAL A 321 11.19 12.90 -1.65
CA VAL A 321 12.53 12.76 -2.25
C VAL A 321 13.62 13.53 -1.47
N LYS A 322 13.29 14.65 -0.83
CA LYS A 322 14.21 15.41 0.04
C LYS A 322 14.76 14.63 1.24
N ASN A 323 14.06 13.55 1.66
CA ASN A 323 14.49 12.72 2.78
C ASN A 323 15.47 11.62 2.37
N ILE A 324 15.61 11.32 1.07
CA ILE A 324 16.53 10.30 0.55
C ILE A 324 17.98 10.72 0.82
N LYS A 325 18.71 9.85 1.51
CA LYS A 325 20.11 10.05 1.86
C LYS A 325 21.05 9.35 0.86
N ASN A 326 20.71 8.12 0.49
CA ASN A 326 21.45 7.34 -0.49
C ASN A 326 20.75 7.36 -1.84
N ARG A 327 21.27 8.16 -2.77
CA ARG A 327 20.68 8.35 -4.10
C ARG A 327 21.08 7.27 -5.12
N GLN A 328 21.98 6.35 -4.72
CA GLN A 328 22.60 5.36 -5.60
C GLN A 328 21.96 3.95 -5.43
N LEU A 329 20.86 3.83 -4.67
CA LEU A 329 20.23 2.54 -4.40
C LEU A 329 19.43 2.00 -5.58
N VAL A 330 18.99 2.87 -6.48
CA VAL A 330 18.35 2.50 -7.73
C VAL A 330 19.32 2.75 -8.87
N ASN A 331 19.62 1.72 -9.63
CA ASN A 331 20.42 1.85 -10.84
C ASN A 331 19.53 2.33 -11.99
N ILE A 332 19.65 3.60 -12.36
CA ILE A 332 18.80 4.23 -13.37
C ILE A 332 18.98 3.59 -14.76
N ASP A 333 20.19 3.11 -15.07
CA ASP A 333 20.47 2.48 -16.37
C ASP A 333 19.79 1.10 -16.54
N LEU A 334 19.36 0.48 -15.44
CA LEU A 334 18.63 -0.80 -15.44
C LEU A 334 17.11 -0.64 -15.39
N LEU A 335 16.58 0.58 -15.39
CA LEU A 335 15.14 0.80 -15.39
C LEU A 335 14.52 0.35 -16.73
N PRO A 336 13.25 -0.12 -16.74
CA PRO A 336 12.54 -0.44 -17.96
C PRO A 336 12.58 0.72 -18.96
N THR A 337 12.87 0.43 -20.21
CA THR A 337 12.85 1.42 -21.30
C THR A 337 11.41 1.81 -21.68
N VAL A 338 11.26 2.88 -22.47
CA VAL A 338 9.96 3.30 -23.04
C VAL A 338 9.34 2.15 -23.84
N GLU A 339 10.13 1.50 -24.69
CA GLU A 339 9.70 0.40 -25.55
C GLU A 339 9.26 -0.82 -24.72
N GLU A 340 10.01 -1.19 -23.69
CA GLU A 340 9.66 -2.28 -22.78
C GLU A 340 8.39 -1.97 -21.99
N THR A 341 8.22 -0.72 -21.54
CA THR A 341 7.01 -0.26 -20.86
C THR A 341 5.80 -0.40 -21.78
N ILE A 342 5.86 0.09 -23.04
CA ILE A 342 4.78 -0.05 -24.02
C ILE A 342 4.48 -1.54 -24.28
N ALA A 343 5.52 -2.35 -24.50
CA ALA A 343 5.38 -3.77 -24.78
C ALA A 343 4.70 -4.53 -23.62
N LEU A 344 5.07 -4.22 -22.39
CA LEU A 344 4.46 -4.84 -21.21
C LEU A 344 2.96 -4.51 -21.13
N TYR A 345 2.59 -3.23 -21.21
CA TYR A 345 1.18 -2.83 -21.14
C TYR A 345 0.33 -3.42 -22.25
N THR A 346 0.84 -3.38 -23.50
CA THR A 346 0.13 -3.91 -24.66
C THR A 346 0.01 -5.44 -24.65
N SER A 347 0.96 -6.14 -24.03
CA SER A 347 0.89 -7.61 -23.88
C SER A 347 -0.31 -8.08 -23.04
N TYR A 348 -0.82 -7.22 -22.14
CA TYR A 348 -2.04 -7.43 -21.39
C TYR A 348 -3.31 -6.88 -22.05
N GLY A 349 -3.23 -6.46 -23.33
CA GLY A 349 -4.37 -5.90 -24.05
C GLY A 349 -4.70 -4.45 -23.69
N PHE A 350 -3.80 -3.73 -23.01
CA PHE A 350 -3.99 -2.31 -22.72
C PHE A 350 -3.91 -1.50 -24.02
N PRO A 351 -4.74 -0.43 -24.21
CA PRO A 351 -4.74 0.35 -25.43
C PRO A 351 -3.38 0.98 -25.72
N GLU A 352 -2.81 0.72 -26.90
CA GLU A 352 -1.45 1.12 -27.30
C GLU A 352 -1.22 2.64 -27.17
N GLU A 353 -2.16 3.47 -27.62
CA GLU A 353 -2.06 4.93 -27.52
C GLU A 353 -1.90 5.39 -26.05
N ARG A 354 -2.60 4.73 -25.12
CA ARG A 354 -2.49 5.01 -23.69
C ARG A 354 -1.20 4.47 -23.10
N ALA A 355 -0.74 3.30 -23.55
CA ALA A 355 0.54 2.73 -23.17
C ALA A 355 1.71 3.65 -23.56
N ILE A 356 1.65 4.25 -24.76
CA ILE A 356 2.60 5.26 -25.22
C ILE A 356 2.58 6.50 -24.31
N THR A 357 1.39 6.99 -23.94
CA THR A 357 1.26 8.15 -23.06
C THR A 357 1.86 7.87 -21.67
N ILE A 358 1.57 6.70 -21.08
CA ILE A 358 2.14 6.26 -19.79
C ILE A 358 3.67 6.19 -19.91
N ALA A 359 4.20 5.53 -20.92
CA ALA A 359 5.64 5.35 -21.11
C ALA A 359 6.38 6.69 -21.30
N ASN A 360 5.79 7.66 -22.01
CA ASN A 360 6.37 8.99 -22.14
C ASN A 360 6.36 9.77 -20.81
N ASN A 361 5.30 9.69 -20.03
CA ASN A 361 5.25 10.30 -18.70
C ASN A 361 6.26 9.64 -17.74
N TYR A 362 6.39 8.32 -17.81
CA TYR A 362 7.40 7.56 -17.08
C TYR A 362 8.83 8.00 -17.43
N ALA A 363 9.13 8.19 -18.72
CA ALA A 363 10.43 8.70 -19.17
C ALA A 363 10.78 10.04 -18.52
N LEU A 364 9.81 10.97 -18.35
CA LEU A 364 10.05 12.22 -17.61
C LEU A 364 10.44 11.99 -16.16
N LYS A 365 9.90 10.97 -15.51
CA LYS A 365 10.25 10.60 -14.14
C LYS A 365 11.64 9.98 -14.06
N VAL A 366 12.00 9.13 -15.04
CA VAL A 366 13.34 8.56 -15.18
C VAL A 366 14.40 9.66 -15.37
N ASP A 367 14.12 10.64 -16.26
CA ASP A 367 15.02 11.79 -16.46
C ASP A 367 15.23 12.59 -15.18
N MET A 368 14.15 12.85 -14.41
CA MET A 368 14.27 13.53 -13.13
C MET A 368 15.05 12.70 -12.11
N ALA A 369 14.87 11.39 -12.08
CA ALA A 369 15.60 10.49 -11.19
C ALA A 369 17.10 10.45 -11.54
N TYR A 370 17.43 10.44 -12.84
CA TYR A 370 18.82 10.54 -13.31
C TYR A 370 19.48 11.85 -12.88
N GLU A 371 18.80 13.00 -13.05
CA GLU A 371 19.29 14.28 -12.54
C GLU A 371 19.52 14.25 -11.02
N PHE A 372 18.57 13.64 -10.28
CA PHE A 372 18.65 13.51 -8.82
C PHE A 372 19.82 12.66 -8.37
N GLU A 373 20.05 11.51 -9.01
CA GLU A 373 21.20 10.64 -8.76
C GLU A 373 22.52 11.41 -8.94
N ASN A 374 22.59 12.27 -9.97
CA ASN A 374 23.73 13.12 -10.30
C ASN A 374 23.82 14.42 -9.46
N GLY A 375 23.06 14.52 -8.37
CA GLY A 375 23.17 15.59 -7.38
C GLY A 375 22.22 16.76 -7.56
N ALA A 376 21.34 16.75 -8.58
CA ALA A 376 20.33 17.77 -8.74
C ALA A 376 19.27 17.73 -7.62
N THR A 377 18.58 18.85 -7.43
CA THR A 377 17.44 18.94 -6.52
C THR A 377 16.14 18.87 -7.31
N ILE A 378 15.31 17.88 -7.00
CA ILE A 378 13.95 17.79 -7.54
C ILE A 378 13.06 18.80 -6.82
N SER A 379 12.54 19.80 -7.55
CA SER A 379 11.60 20.75 -6.97
C SER A 379 10.73 21.42 -8.03
N MET A 380 9.49 21.73 -7.65
CA MET A 380 8.57 22.51 -8.49
C MET A 380 9.13 23.90 -8.85
N TYR A 381 9.94 24.48 -7.98
CA TYR A 381 10.59 25.76 -8.24
C TYR A 381 11.56 25.67 -9.43
N HIS A 382 12.44 24.66 -9.44
CA HIS A 382 13.39 24.46 -10.55
C HIS A 382 12.69 24.11 -11.86
N GLU A 383 11.66 23.30 -11.83
CA GLU A 383 10.91 22.94 -13.04
C GLU A 383 10.16 24.14 -13.64
N ARG A 384 9.61 25.05 -12.81
CA ARG A 384 9.03 26.32 -13.29
C ARG A 384 10.07 27.22 -13.95
N GLN A 385 11.29 27.29 -13.43
CA GLN A 385 12.37 28.06 -14.07
C GLN A 385 12.72 27.49 -15.44
N LYS A 386 12.91 26.15 -15.54
CA LYS A 386 13.17 25.48 -16.81
C LYS A 386 12.06 25.73 -17.85
N GLU A 387 10.80 25.69 -17.44
CA GLU A 387 9.66 26.00 -18.32
C GLU A 387 9.68 27.46 -18.79
N SER A 388 10.02 28.41 -17.92
CA SER A 388 10.09 29.84 -18.27
C SER A 388 11.24 30.17 -19.21
N GLU A 389 12.37 29.49 -19.10
CA GLU A 389 13.53 29.67 -19.98
C GLU A 389 13.29 29.11 -21.41
N ASN A 390 12.40 28.13 -21.53
CA ASN A 390 12.05 27.51 -22.79
C ASN A 390 10.92 28.21 -23.57
N ILE A 391 10.35 29.31 -23.05
CA ILE A 391 9.39 30.14 -23.78
C ILE A 391 10.20 31.00 -24.77
N PRO A 392 10.01 30.85 -26.11
CA PRO A 392 10.72 31.69 -27.08
C PRO A 392 10.35 33.16 -26.79
N GLU A 393 11.36 34.04 -26.72
CA GLU A 393 11.13 35.47 -26.73
C GLU A 393 10.29 35.80 -27.97
N THR A 394 9.01 36.10 -27.77
CA THR A 394 8.20 36.68 -28.83
C THR A 394 8.82 38.02 -29.18
N ASN A 395 9.47 38.09 -30.35
CA ASN A 395 9.96 39.31 -30.94
C ASN A 395 8.90 40.38 -30.79
N ASN A 396 9.23 41.41 -30.04
CA ASN A 396 8.52 42.68 -30.06
C ASN A 396 8.49 43.15 -31.53
N LEU A 397 7.38 42.94 -32.22
CA LEU A 397 7.07 43.65 -33.42
C LEU A 397 6.93 45.13 -32.98
N GLU A 398 7.95 45.91 -33.30
CA GLU A 398 7.90 47.35 -33.17
C GLU A 398 6.64 47.82 -33.91
N ASP A 399 5.76 48.45 -33.15
CA ASP A 399 4.60 49.20 -33.65
C ASP A 399 5.12 50.44 -34.44
N ASN A 400 5.35 50.25 -35.75
CA ASN A 400 5.51 51.36 -36.68
C ASN A 400 4.14 52.00 -36.86
N THR A 401 3.79 52.92 -36.00
CA THR A 401 2.72 53.88 -36.24
C THR A 401 3.21 54.84 -37.29
N ASP A 402 2.85 54.58 -38.56
CA ASP A 402 2.90 55.57 -39.63
C ASP A 402 1.94 56.73 -39.31
N ASP A 403 2.51 57.91 -39.06
CA ASP A 403 1.83 59.17 -39.01
C ASP A 403 1.07 59.44 -40.30
N PHE A 404 -0.25 59.32 -40.27
CA PHE A 404 -1.12 59.88 -41.34
C PHE A 404 -1.46 61.32 -40.95
N ASP A 405 -0.72 62.21 -41.57
CA ASP A 405 -1.02 63.65 -41.68
C ASP A 405 -2.35 63.84 -42.42
N VAL A 406 -3.39 64.26 -41.76
CA VAL A 406 -4.66 64.66 -42.38
C VAL A 406 -4.65 66.20 -42.49
N GLY A 407 -4.24 66.67 -43.68
CA GLY A 407 -4.40 68.06 -44.08
C GLY A 407 -5.87 68.49 -44.06
N GLU A 408 -6.14 69.62 -43.43
CA GLU A 408 -7.34 70.41 -43.59
C GLU A 408 -7.45 70.86 -45.07
N ASP A 409 -8.65 70.73 -45.65
CA ASP A 409 -9.21 71.76 -46.51
C ASP A 409 -10.72 71.55 -46.83
N LEU A 410 -11.53 72.58 -46.44
CA LEU A 410 -12.88 73.00 -46.86
C LEU A 410 -14.09 72.21 -46.29
#